data_55bc95ed717748af3eb79fa827e7cc77
#
_entry.id   55bc95ed717748af3eb79fa827e7cc77
#
_cell.length_a   1.000
_cell.length_b   1.000
_cell.length_c   1.000
_cell.angle_alpha   90.00
_cell.angle_beta   90.00
_cell.angle_gamma   90.00
#
_symmetry.space_group_name_H-M   'P 1'
#
loop_
_entity.id
_entity.type
_entity.pdbx_description
1 polymer ?
#
loop_
_entity_poly.entity_id
_entity_poly.type
_entity_poly.pdbx_seq_one_letter_code
_entity_poly.pdbx_strand_id
1 'polypeptide(L)'
;MEAKDKGNEILKERNNTNNRKRNVSKNKVKNLKRMRRRRRKKNRIILLLLILFMIVSIIYYQKKQNYLNIPNKQTLSYIFKGKDEFVIELNNIKDSLSKLYITEEDESINKEIDKLEGYIKDESKKESQELIDKLKLQINDISAKNQISLEEEYNKINDEIIDNYTEDEEKILDEYRDAYEEAYNNKDFLLAKSKLDEMETYINNTNKLANERRVTEIYKKNSNVDPNTREPFYVNGILIANKEYGLPADYAPGESSEARQAFEEMKYQAQLEGIYLNAFSTYRSYWRQERLYNDYVYEYGEEKADTFSARAGFSEHQTGLAFDIGGLDSSLWAQDDFRYTEEAKWLAENAYKYGFILRFPEGKEWATGYQYESWHFRYVGIEHSINFNNNNLTLEEYLGLAKS
;
A
#
# COMPACT_ATOMS: atom_id res chain seq x y z
N MET A 1 -45.96 -10.61 -40.28
CA MET A 1 -44.91 -11.53 -39.77
C MET A 1 -43.50 -11.05 -40.12
N GLU A 2 -43.29 -10.28 -41.15
CA GLU A 2 -41.97 -9.82 -41.63
C GLU A 2 -41.29 -8.72 -40.80
N ALA A 3 -42.03 -7.93 -40.01
CA ALA A 3 -41.44 -6.82 -39.25
C ALA A 3 -40.75 -7.27 -37.92
N LYS A 4 -41.05 -8.47 -37.40
CA LYS A 4 -40.43 -9.03 -36.19
C LYS A 4 -39.09 -9.72 -36.48
N ASP A 5 -38.92 -10.24 -37.70
CA ASP A 5 -37.68 -10.92 -38.06
C ASP A 5 -36.51 -9.94 -38.33
N LYS A 6 -36.76 -8.81 -38.95
CA LYS A 6 -35.74 -7.76 -39.18
C LYS A 6 -35.22 -7.13 -37.89
N GLY A 7 -36.09 -7.01 -36.87
CA GLY A 7 -35.64 -6.49 -35.55
C GLY A 7 -34.68 -7.43 -34.82
N ASN A 8 -34.91 -8.74 -34.95
CA ASN A 8 -34.03 -9.75 -34.32
C ASN A 8 -32.67 -9.93 -35.05
N GLU A 9 -32.61 -9.69 -36.34
CA GLU A 9 -31.34 -9.71 -37.08
C GLU A 9 -30.48 -8.49 -36.71
N ILE A 10 -31.03 -7.30 -36.61
CA ILE A 10 -30.31 -6.08 -36.24
C ILE A 10 -29.77 -6.16 -34.79
N LEU A 11 -30.52 -6.78 -33.88
CA LEU A 11 -30.04 -7.02 -32.49
C LEU A 11 -28.93 -8.10 -32.42
N LYS A 12 -29.00 -9.14 -33.25
CA LYS A 12 -27.93 -10.14 -33.35
C LYS A 12 -26.65 -9.56 -33.94
N GLU A 13 -26.73 -8.69 -34.94
CA GLU A 13 -25.54 -8.03 -35.52
C GLU A 13 -24.92 -7.01 -34.55
N ARG A 14 -25.73 -6.21 -33.82
CA ARG A 14 -25.21 -5.31 -32.78
C ARG A 14 -24.53 -6.06 -31.64
N ASN A 15 -25.08 -7.17 -31.18
CA ASN A 15 -24.47 -7.99 -30.14
C ASN A 15 -23.17 -8.69 -30.64
N ASN A 16 -23.12 -9.08 -31.91
CA ASN A 16 -21.93 -9.66 -32.50
C ASN A 16 -20.80 -8.65 -32.73
N THR A 17 -21.13 -7.40 -33.07
CA THR A 17 -20.14 -6.31 -33.21
C THR A 17 -19.63 -5.85 -31.84
N ASN A 18 -20.46 -5.78 -30.80
CA ASN A 18 -20.03 -5.45 -29.45
C ASN A 18 -19.16 -6.56 -28.83
N ASN A 19 -19.49 -7.82 -29.05
CA ASN A 19 -18.65 -8.94 -28.62
C ASN A 19 -17.30 -9.02 -29.37
N ARG A 20 -17.27 -8.65 -30.67
CA ARG A 20 -16.00 -8.53 -31.41
C ARG A 20 -15.12 -7.38 -30.89
N LYS A 21 -15.70 -6.21 -30.58
CA LYS A 21 -14.97 -5.07 -30.01
C LYS A 21 -14.43 -5.39 -28.59
N ARG A 22 -15.21 -6.04 -27.73
CA ARG A 22 -14.77 -6.52 -26.39
C ARG A 22 -13.65 -7.55 -26.49
N ASN A 23 -13.72 -8.50 -27.42
CA ASN A 23 -12.69 -9.50 -27.62
C ASN A 23 -11.39 -8.93 -28.21
N VAL A 24 -11.48 -7.92 -29.07
CA VAL A 24 -10.30 -7.20 -29.61
C VAL A 24 -9.61 -6.39 -28.50
N SER A 25 -10.39 -5.72 -27.64
CA SER A 25 -9.88 -4.99 -26.46
C SER A 25 -9.19 -5.95 -25.48
N LYS A 26 -9.85 -7.04 -25.07
CA LYS A 26 -9.26 -8.05 -24.16
C LYS A 26 -7.99 -8.69 -24.73
N ASN A 27 -7.93 -8.94 -26.04
CA ASN A 27 -6.73 -9.48 -26.69
C ASN A 27 -5.60 -8.45 -26.75
N LYS A 28 -5.93 -7.16 -26.94
CA LYS A 28 -4.94 -6.07 -26.94
C LYS A 28 -4.30 -5.89 -25.55
N VAL A 29 -5.11 -5.90 -24.48
CA VAL A 29 -4.64 -5.86 -23.09
C VAL A 29 -3.82 -7.10 -22.73
N LYS A 30 -4.26 -8.30 -23.12
CA LYS A 30 -3.52 -9.56 -22.90
C LYS A 30 -2.17 -9.59 -23.64
N ASN A 31 -2.11 -9.02 -24.83
CA ASN A 31 -0.87 -8.90 -25.60
C ASN A 31 0.09 -7.85 -25.01
N LEU A 32 -0.44 -6.71 -24.49
CA LEU A 32 0.36 -5.71 -23.79
C LEU A 32 0.95 -6.29 -22.48
N LYS A 33 0.14 -6.99 -21.67
CA LYS A 33 0.64 -7.70 -20.46
C LYS A 33 1.71 -8.76 -20.81
N ARG A 34 1.55 -9.49 -21.92
CA ARG A 34 2.58 -10.44 -22.42
C ARG A 34 3.86 -9.73 -22.90
N MET A 35 3.74 -8.59 -23.57
CA MET A 35 4.90 -7.82 -24.04
C MET A 35 5.65 -7.19 -22.85
N ARG A 36 4.93 -6.61 -21.86
CA ARG A 36 5.53 -6.09 -20.61
C ARG A 36 6.27 -7.20 -19.85
N ARG A 37 5.67 -8.40 -19.66
CA ARG A 37 6.35 -9.57 -19.05
C ARG A 37 7.59 -10.04 -19.83
N ARG A 38 7.56 -10.02 -21.17
CA ARG A 38 8.71 -10.39 -22.01
C ARG A 38 9.83 -9.36 -21.91
N ARG A 39 9.47 -8.05 -21.85
CA ARG A 39 10.44 -6.94 -21.69
C ARG A 39 11.10 -7.01 -20.30
N ARG A 40 10.32 -7.23 -19.22
CA ARG A 40 10.85 -7.44 -17.86
C ARG A 40 11.79 -8.66 -17.77
N LYS A 41 11.45 -9.79 -18.38
CA LYS A 41 12.35 -10.97 -18.43
C LYS A 41 13.63 -10.67 -19.20
N LYS A 42 13.55 -9.94 -20.31
CA LYS A 42 14.71 -9.57 -21.11
C LYS A 42 15.62 -8.60 -20.34
N ASN A 43 15.06 -7.62 -19.64
CA ASN A 43 15.84 -6.68 -18.84
C ASN A 43 16.51 -7.39 -17.63
N ARG A 44 15.81 -8.30 -16.94
CA ARG A 44 16.43 -9.12 -15.87
C ARG A 44 17.60 -9.97 -16.37
N ILE A 45 17.49 -10.53 -17.57
CA ILE A 45 18.58 -11.32 -18.17
C ILE A 45 19.77 -10.39 -18.53
N ILE A 46 19.50 -9.21 -19.08
CA ILE A 46 20.53 -8.22 -19.41
C ILE A 46 21.25 -7.76 -18.13
N LEU A 47 20.51 -7.47 -17.06
CA LEU A 47 21.06 -7.07 -15.76
C LEU A 47 21.95 -8.17 -15.19
N LEU A 48 21.49 -9.42 -15.20
CA LEU A 48 22.30 -10.56 -14.74
C LEU A 48 23.59 -10.75 -15.57
N LEU A 49 23.54 -10.51 -16.87
CA LEU A 49 24.71 -10.57 -17.73
C LEU A 49 25.68 -9.42 -17.46
N LEU A 50 25.19 -8.22 -17.14
CA LEU A 50 26.03 -7.07 -16.76
C LEU A 50 26.71 -7.29 -15.41
N ILE A 51 25.99 -7.83 -14.41
CA ILE A 51 26.56 -8.22 -13.10
C ILE A 51 27.62 -9.31 -13.29
N LEU A 52 27.34 -10.32 -14.10
CA LEU A 52 28.31 -11.38 -14.38
C LEU A 52 29.55 -10.82 -15.09
N PHE A 53 29.37 -9.90 -16.04
CA PHE A 53 30.47 -9.23 -16.74
C PHE A 53 31.32 -8.39 -15.77
N MET A 54 30.68 -7.66 -14.83
CA MET A 54 31.40 -6.92 -13.77
C MET A 54 32.21 -7.87 -12.87
N ILE A 55 31.61 -8.96 -12.40
CA ILE A 55 32.30 -9.95 -11.56
C ILE A 55 33.49 -10.55 -12.32
N VAL A 56 33.32 -10.94 -13.57
CA VAL A 56 34.41 -11.47 -14.39
C VAL A 56 35.50 -10.42 -14.63
N SER A 57 35.13 -9.16 -14.83
CA SER A 57 36.08 -8.06 -14.99
C SER A 57 36.87 -7.80 -13.71
N ILE A 58 36.22 -7.85 -12.55
CA ILE A 58 36.90 -7.72 -11.23
C ILE A 58 37.86 -8.90 -11.00
N ILE A 59 37.40 -10.13 -11.26
CA ILE A 59 38.28 -11.33 -11.11
C ILE A 59 39.45 -11.28 -12.10
N TYR A 60 39.21 -10.84 -13.35
CA TYR A 60 40.28 -10.67 -14.34
C TYR A 60 41.26 -9.58 -13.93
N TYR A 61 40.77 -8.46 -13.38
CA TYR A 61 41.63 -7.37 -12.89
C TYR A 61 42.45 -7.80 -11.67
N GLN A 62 41.85 -8.51 -10.70
CA GLN A 62 42.56 -9.09 -9.55
C GLN A 62 43.58 -10.13 -9.98
N LYS A 63 43.26 -11.01 -10.95
CA LYS A 63 44.23 -11.99 -11.46
C LYS A 63 45.38 -11.31 -12.20
N LYS A 64 45.16 -10.22 -12.94
CA LYS A 64 46.16 -9.44 -13.64
C LYS A 64 47.09 -8.70 -12.70
N GLN A 65 46.58 -8.24 -11.55
CA GLN A 65 47.38 -7.62 -10.48
C GLN A 65 48.39 -8.62 -9.82
N ASN A 66 47.98 -9.88 -9.63
CA ASN A 66 48.80 -10.92 -9.01
C ASN A 66 49.93 -11.45 -9.94
N TYR A 67 49.91 -11.15 -11.23
CA TYR A 67 50.96 -11.58 -12.19
C TYR A 67 52.06 -10.55 -12.45
N LEU A 68 51.90 -9.31 -11.98
CA LEU A 68 52.88 -8.24 -12.17
C LEU A 68 53.40 -7.76 -10.80
N ASN A 69 54.49 -8.32 -10.37
CA ASN A 69 55.32 -7.79 -9.27
C ASN A 69 56.04 -6.48 -9.70
N ILE A 70 55.28 -5.54 -10.31
CA ILE A 70 55.70 -4.18 -10.63
C ILE A 70 55.11 -3.28 -9.57
N PRO A 71 55.86 -2.42 -8.88
CA PRO A 71 55.31 -1.39 -8.02
C PRO A 71 54.24 -0.63 -8.80
N ASN A 72 53.03 -0.62 -8.25
CA ASN A 72 51.82 -0.16 -8.88
C ASN A 72 52.04 1.22 -9.55
N LYS A 73 51.81 1.34 -10.87
CA LYS A 73 51.91 2.60 -11.62
C LYS A 73 51.08 3.72 -10.97
N GLN A 74 50.01 3.35 -10.25
CA GLN A 74 49.18 4.28 -9.47
C GLN A 74 49.98 4.90 -8.29
N THR A 75 50.88 4.17 -7.66
CA THR A 75 51.66 4.63 -6.45
C THR A 75 52.65 5.73 -6.77
N LEU A 76 52.98 5.98 -8.01
CA LEU A 76 53.92 7.03 -8.42
C LEU A 76 53.29 8.22 -9.11
N SER A 77 51.98 8.17 -9.42
CA SER A 77 51.27 9.26 -10.14
C SER A 77 51.22 10.56 -9.35
N TYR A 78 51.11 10.47 -8.00
CA TYR A 78 51.03 11.64 -7.13
C TYR A 78 52.32 12.48 -7.09
N ILE A 79 53.45 11.93 -7.46
CA ILE A 79 54.73 12.66 -7.42
C ILE A 79 54.74 13.85 -8.36
N PHE A 80 54.03 13.74 -9.49
CA PHE A 80 53.94 14.77 -10.52
C PHE A 80 52.72 15.67 -10.39
N LYS A 81 51.78 15.37 -9.49
CA LYS A 81 50.60 16.19 -9.25
C LYS A 81 50.93 17.49 -8.55
N GLY A 82 50.37 18.58 -9.04
CA GLY A 82 50.33 19.85 -8.37
C GLY A 82 49.25 19.92 -7.28
N LYS A 83 49.32 20.90 -6.38
CA LYS A 83 48.32 21.15 -5.34
C LYS A 83 46.90 21.32 -5.93
N ASP A 84 46.76 22.02 -7.06
CA ASP A 84 45.48 22.29 -7.71
C ASP A 84 44.80 21.00 -8.19
N GLU A 85 45.57 19.99 -8.62
CA GLU A 85 45.00 18.70 -9.04
C GLU A 85 44.39 17.93 -7.86
N PHE A 86 44.97 18.00 -6.68
CA PHE A 86 44.41 17.41 -5.45
C PHE A 86 43.14 18.15 -5.01
N VAL A 87 43.10 19.49 -5.17
CA VAL A 87 41.89 20.30 -4.89
C VAL A 87 40.75 19.93 -5.84
N ILE A 88 41.05 19.71 -7.12
CA ILE A 88 40.04 19.26 -8.10
C ILE A 88 39.51 17.88 -7.70
N GLU A 89 40.35 16.95 -7.32
CA GLU A 89 39.93 15.59 -6.89
C GLU A 89 39.07 15.64 -5.62
N LEU A 90 39.44 16.47 -4.64
CA LEU A 90 38.65 16.69 -3.44
C LEU A 90 37.24 17.23 -3.78
N ASN A 91 37.16 18.22 -4.68
CA ASN A 91 35.88 18.77 -5.11
C ASN A 91 35.01 17.72 -5.82
N ASN A 92 35.61 16.88 -6.65
CA ASN A 92 34.91 15.75 -7.31
C ASN A 92 34.42 14.71 -6.29
N ILE A 93 35.17 14.45 -5.22
CA ILE A 93 34.77 13.58 -4.13
C ILE A 93 33.56 14.18 -3.40
N LYS A 94 33.62 15.48 -3.07
CA LYS A 94 32.50 16.19 -2.42
C LYS A 94 31.24 16.21 -3.29
N ASP A 95 31.37 16.47 -4.60
CA ASP A 95 30.25 16.42 -5.55
C ASP A 95 29.66 15.00 -5.60
N SER A 96 30.49 13.96 -5.68
CA SER A 96 30.00 12.60 -5.69
C SER A 96 29.24 12.24 -4.40
N LEU A 97 29.77 12.65 -3.25
CA LEU A 97 29.14 12.39 -1.95
C LEU A 97 27.80 13.13 -1.80
N SER A 98 27.69 14.35 -2.34
CA SER A 98 26.43 15.12 -2.28
C SER A 98 25.26 14.46 -3.02
N LYS A 99 25.56 13.50 -3.88
CA LYS A 99 24.59 12.72 -4.67
C LYS A 99 24.24 11.35 -4.07
N LEU A 100 24.93 10.95 -3.01
CA LEU A 100 24.66 9.68 -2.31
C LEU A 100 23.79 9.93 -1.09
N TYR A 101 22.86 9.01 -0.81
CA TYR A 101 22.27 9.00 0.51
C TYR A 101 23.12 8.07 1.41
N ILE A 102 23.63 8.69 2.48
CA ILE A 102 24.60 8.09 3.39
C ILE A 102 23.87 7.73 4.67
N THR A 103 24.12 6.52 5.18
CA THR A 103 23.58 6.08 6.47
C THR A 103 24.49 6.58 7.61
N GLU A 104 24.03 6.51 8.88
CA GLU A 104 24.81 6.90 10.06
C GLU A 104 26.17 6.18 10.16
N GLU A 105 26.28 4.94 9.63
CA GLU A 105 27.51 4.16 9.58
C GLU A 105 28.62 4.84 8.75
N ASP A 106 28.25 5.72 7.83
CA ASP A 106 29.17 6.39 6.89
C ASP A 106 29.59 7.80 7.34
N GLU A 107 29.17 8.28 8.52
CA GLU A 107 29.56 9.60 9.08
C GLU A 107 31.09 9.77 9.25
N SER A 108 31.84 8.66 9.29
CA SER A 108 33.31 8.71 9.33
C SER A 108 33.92 9.37 8.09
N ILE A 109 33.24 9.37 6.97
CA ILE A 109 33.73 9.93 5.69
C ILE A 109 33.95 11.45 5.79
N ASN A 110 33.10 12.18 6.46
CA ASN A 110 33.26 13.62 6.64
C ASN A 110 34.57 13.95 7.41
N LYS A 111 34.92 13.16 8.42
CA LYS A 111 36.18 13.31 9.14
C LYS A 111 37.39 13.00 8.25
N GLU A 112 37.28 12.07 7.32
CA GLU A 112 38.31 11.75 6.35
C GLU A 112 38.46 12.86 5.30
N ILE A 113 37.38 13.54 4.91
CA ILE A 113 37.45 14.71 4.06
C ILE A 113 38.20 15.87 4.74
N ASP A 114 37.88 16.17 6.00
CA ASP A 114 38.58 17.19 6.76
C ASP A 114 40.08 16.91 6.86
N LYS A 115 40.41 15.65 7.06
CA LYS A 115 41.81 15.20 7.09
C LYS A 115 42.51 15.33 5.74
N LEU A 116 41.79 15.04 4.64
CA LEU A 116 42.27 15.23 3.27
C LEU A 116 42.57 16.69 2.98
N GLU A 117 41.69 17.60 3.41
CA GLU A 117 41.92 19.04 3.30
C GLU A 117 43.20 19.49 4.01
N GLY A 118 43.42 18.94 5.20
CA GLY A 118 44.68 19.18 5.94
C GLY A 118 45.94 18.71 5.17
N TYR A 119 45.92 17.50 4.64
CA TYR A 119 47.06 16.97 3.86
C TYR A 119 47.31 17.77 2.56
N ILE A 120 46.27 18.21 1.87
CA ILE A 120 46.40 19.06 0.67
C ILE A 120 47.00 20.42 1.05
N LYS A 121 46.54 21.02 2.17
CA LYS A 121 47.09 22.29 2.68
C LYS A 121 48.56 22.19 3.00
N ASP A 122 48.96 21.12 3.64
CA ASP A 122 50.34 20.85 4.08
C ASP A 122 51.22 20.28 2.95
N GLU A 123 50.68 20.16 1.72
CA GLU A 123 51.35 19.61 0.54
C GLU A 123 51.88 18.18 0.72
N SER A 124 51.23 17.41 1.60
CA SER A 124 51.53 16.00 1.87
C SER A 124 50.99 15.11 0.74
N LYS A 125 51.68 15.11 -0.41
CA LYS A 125 51.23 14.49 -1.66
C LYS A 125 50.91 13.00 -1.54
N LYS A 126 51.72 12.24 -0.83
CA LYS A 126 51.53 10.78 -0.68
C LYS A 126 50.29 10.49 0.14
N GLU A 127 50.18 11.14 1.29
CA GLU A 127 49.03 10.99 2.22
C GLU A 127 47.72 11.45 1.55
N SER A 128 47.76 12.54 0.79
CA SER A 128 46.64 13.02 0.00
C SER A 128 46.18 11.98 -1.02
N GLN A 129 47.10 11.39 -1.79
CA GLN A 129 46.75 10.37 -2.79
C GLN A 129 46.18 9.09 -2.17
N GLU A 130 46.80 8.60 -1.08
CA GLU A 130 46.34 7.41 -0.38
C GLU A 130 44.93 7.58 0.18
N LEU A 131 44.62 8.77 0.73
CA LEU A 131 43.30 9.06 1.26
C LEU A 131 42.23 9.30 0.15
N ILE A 132 42.62 9.93 -0.96
CA ILE A 132 41.77 10.06 -2.15
C ILE A 132 41.39 8.66 -2.70
N ASP A 133 42.36 7.78 -2.84
CA ASP A 133 42.10 6.44 -3.39
C ASP A 133 41.18 5.64 -2.43
N LYS A 134 41.36 5.80 -1.12
CA LYS A 134 40.48 5.21 -0.11
C LYS A 134 39.06 5.75 -0.22
N LEU A 135 38.88 7.08 -0.22
CA LEU A 135 37.56 7.73 -0.33
C LEU A 135 36.83 7.34 -1.62
N LYS A 136 37.58 7.26 -2.75
CA LYS A 136 36.95 6.79 -4.02
C LYS A 136 36.45 5.35 -3.91
N LEU A 137 37.12 4.47 -3.20
CA LEU A 137 36.64 3.11 -2.98
C LEU A 137 35.41 3.08 -2.10
N GLN A 138 35.36 3.87 -1.03
CA GLN A 138 34.19 4.01 -0.16
C GLN A 138 32.99 4.56 -0.91
N ILE A 139 33.19 5.64 -1.70
CA ILE A 139 32.14 6.22 -2.56
C ILE A 139 31.57 5.19 -3.53
N ASN A 140 32.44 4.39 -4.17
CA ASN A 140 31.96 3.36 -5.09
C ASN A 140 31.17 2.25 -4.37
N ASP A 141 31.55 1.88 -3.14
CA ASP A 141 30.82 0.90 -2.33
C ASP A 141 29.45 1.44 -1.93
N ILE A 142 29.37 2.68 -1.43
CA ILE A 142 28.11 3.34 -1.09
C ILE A 142 27.23 3.49 -2.32
N SER A 143 27.82 3.94 -3.44
CA SER A 143 27.08 4.05 -4.72
C SER A 143 26.46 2.73 -5.14
N ALA A 144 27.20 1.61 -5.00
CA ALA A 144 26.69 0.28 -5.32
C ALA A 144 25.55 -0.14 -4.35
N LYS A 145 25.68 0.16 -3.05
CA LYS A 145 24.63 -0.10 -2.06
C LYS A 145 23.38 0.70 -2.35
N ASN A 146 23.52 2.01 -2.61
CA ASN A 146 22.37 2.88 -2.99
C ASN A 146 21.67 2.36 -4.23
N GLN A 147 22.42 1.93 -5.24
CA GLN A 147 21.86 1.37 -6.46
C GLN A 147 21.00 0.14 -6.19
N ILE A 148 21.52 -0.83 -5.43
CA ILE A 148 20.81 -2.06 -5.09
C ILE A 148 19.56 -1.75 -4.28
N SER A 149 19.68 -0.93 -3.24
CA SER A 149 18.59 -0.56 -2.36
C SER A 149 17.44 0.14 -3.12
N LEU A 150 17.77 1.09 -4.00
CA LEU A 150 16.79 1.82 -4.79
C LEU A 150 16.08 0.92 -5.83
N GLU A 151 16.81 -0.02 -6.45
CA GLU A 151 16.19 -0.98 -7.37
C GLU A 151 15.21 -1.91 -6.66
N GLU A 152 15.55 -2.39 -5.48
CA GLU A 152 14.69 -3.25 -4.67
C GLU A 152 13.43 -2.49 -4.23
N GLU A 153 13.58 -1.28 -3.73
CA GLU A 153 12.49 -0.41 -3.28
C GLU A 153 11.58 0.00 -4.46
N TYR A 154 12.15 0.40 -5.60
CA TYR A 154 11.38 0.72 -6.81
C TYR A 154 10.53 -0.45 -7.28
N ASN A 155 11.09 -1.67 -7.27
CA ASN A 155 10.33 -2.85 -7.65
C ASN A 155 9.20 -3.15 -6.66
N LYS A 156 9.46 -3.01 -5.35
CA LYS A 156 8.46 -3.19 -4.31
C LYS A 156 7.30 -2.23 -4.50
N ILE A 157 7.57 -0.93 -4.63
CA ILE A 157 6.56 0.12 -4.81
C ILE A 157 5.72 -0.13 -6.07
N ASN A 158 6.34 -0.52 -7.19
CA ASN A 158 5.58 -0.84 -8.42
C ASN A 158 4.72 -2.10 -8.30
N ASP A 159 5.08 -3.05 -7.44
CA ASP A 159 4.26 -4.25 -7.21
C ASP A 159 3.03 -3.94 -6.32
N GLU A 160 3.00 -2.80 -5.64
CA GLU A 160 1.87 -2.33 -4.82
C GLU A 160 0.77 -1.66 -5.65
N ILE A 161 1.02 -1.30 -6.92
CA ILE A 161 0.03 -0.64 -7.79
C ILE A 161 -1.13 -1.59 -8.07
N ILE A 162 -2.35 -1.13 -7.76
CA ILE A 162 -3.59 -1.87 -8.04
C ILE A 162 -4.14 -1.56 -9.44
N ASP A 163 -5.06 -2.40 -9.91
CA ASP A 163 -5.85 -2.12 -11.12
C ASP A 163 -6.81 -0.93 -10.88
N ASN A 164 -7.34 -0.31 -11.94
CA ASN A 164 -8.33 0.79 -11.96
C ASN A 164 -7.79 2.23 -11.83
N TYR A 165 -6.53 2.45 -12.16
CA TYR A 165 -6.05 3.81 -12.40
C TYR A 165 -6.71 4.37 -13.66
N THR A 166 -7.06 5.65 -13.63
CA THR A 166 -7.49 6.41 -14.81
C THR A 166 -6.32 6.67 -15.75
N GLU A 167 -6.61 7.06 -17.01
CA GLU A 167 -5.56 7.41 -17.98
C GLU A 167 -4.70 8.59 -17.48
N ASP A 168 -5.29 9.55 -16.79
CA ASP A 168 -4.58 10.70 -16.22
C ASP A 168 -3.69 10.29 -15.03
N GLU A 169 -4.16 9.39 -14.16
CA GLU A 169 -3.37 8.85 -13.05
C GLU A 169 -2.19 8.00 -13.53
N GLU A 170 -2.39 7.18 -14.58
CA GLU A 170 -1.29 6.42 -15.21
C GLU A 170 -0.24 7.37 -15.82
N LYS A 171 -0.68 8.47 -16.43
CA LYS A 171 0.22 9.46 -17.01
C LYS A 171 1.07 10.17 -15.94
N ILE A 172 0.46 10.58 -14.83
CA ILE A 172 1.18 11.20 -13.71
C ILE A 172 2.17 10.19 -13.11
N LEU A 173 1.79 8.92 -12.97
CA LEU A 173 2.68 7.87 -12.50
C LEU A 173 3.89 7.67 -13.42
N ASP A 174 3.68 7.74 -14.74
CA ASP A 174 4.78 7.66 -15.70
C ASP A 174 5.73 8.88 -15.56
N GLU A 175 5.22 10.08 -15.26
CA GLU A 175 6.05 11.28 -14.97
C GLU A 175 6.93 11.07 -13.71
N TYR A 176 6.41 10.43 -12.66
CA TYR A 176 7.22 10.06 -11.47
C TYR A 176 8.28 9.02 -11.79
N ARG A 177 7.95 8.01 -12.60
CA ARG A 177 8.89 6.98 -13.06
C ARG A 177 10.04 7.59 -13.88
N ASP A 178 9.70 8.47 -14.80
CA ASP A 178 10.69 9.16 -15.64
C ASP A 178 11.63 10.02 -14.78
N ALA A 179 11.09 10.77 -13.78
CA ALA A 179 11.89 11.58 -12.88
C ALA A 179 12.84 10.75 -12.00
N TYR A 180 12.37 9.61 -11.49
CA TYR A 180 13.21 8.65 -10.78
C TYR A 180 14.30 8.06 -11.69
N GLU A 181 13.93 7.58 -12.87
CA GLU A 181 14.88 6.97 -13.83
C GLU A 181 15.96 7.97 -14.27
N GLU A 182 15.60 9.24 -14.48
CA GLU A 182 16.54 10.29 -14.81
C GLU A 182 17.57 10.51 -13.69
N ALA A 183 17.13 10.68 -12.44
CA ALA A 183 18.02 10.87 -11.30
C ALA A 183 18.91 9.64 -11.08
N TYR A 184 18.33 8.44 -11.14
CA TYR A 184 19.04 7.18 -10.98
C TYR A 184 20.12 6.95 -12.05
N ASN A 185 19.82 7.21 -13.33
CA ASN A 185 20.76 7.07 -14.42
C ASN A 185 21.90 8.10 -14.35
N ASN A 186 21.63 9.28 -13.79
CA ASN A 186 22.64 10.31 -13.52
C ASN A 186 23.46 10.03 -12.26
N LYS A 187 23.18 8.91 -11.56
CA LYS A 187 23.80 8.50 -10.28
C LYS A 187 23.60 9.55 -9.16
N ASP A 188 22.55 10.33 -9.27
CA ASP A 188 22.09 11.20 -8.19
C ASP A 188 21.11 10.39 -7.31
N PHE A 189 21.70 9.52 -6.49
CA PHE A 189 20.89 8.58 -5.70
C PHE A 189 20.11 9.25 -4.58
N LEU A 190 20.60 10.39 -4.08
CA LEU A 190 19.84 11.20 -3.11
C LEU A 190 18.58 11.77 -3.74
N LEU A 191 18.70 12.33 -4.95
CA LEU A 191 17.54 12.81 -5.72
C LEU A 191 16.63 11.64 -6.14
N ALA A 192 17.21 10.52 -6.59
CA ALA A 192 16.46 9.33 -6.96
C ALA A 192 15.64 8.79 -5.78
N LYS A 193 16.20 8.77 -4.57
CA LYS A 193 15.47 8.39 -3.35
C LYS A 193 14.30 9.34 -3.08
N SER A 194 14.53 10.66 -3.17
CA SER A 194 13.46 11.64 -3.00
C SER A 194 12.32 11.45 -4.01
N LYS A 195 12.66 11.18 -5.29
CA LYS A 195 11.65 10.91 -6.33
C LYS A 195 10.90 9.61 -6.13
N LEU A 196 11.56 8.61 -5.57
CA LEU A 196 10.94 7.33 -5.22
C LEU A 196 9.94 7.49 -4.06
N ASP A 197 10.28 8.28 -3.05
CA ASP A 197 9.40 8.60 -1.92
C ASP A 197 8.15 9.39 -2.38
N GLU A 198 8.34 10.36 -3.30
CA GLU A 198 7.24 11.09 -3.92
C GLU A 198 6.31 10.13 -4.70
N MET A 199 6.89 9.21 -5.49
CA MET A 199 6.17 8.20 -6.26
C MET A 199 5.39 7.23 -5.35
N GLU A 200 5.99 6.75 -4.25
CA GLU A 200 5.33 5.91 -3.26
C GLU A 200 4.12 6.62 -2.64
N THR A 201 4.31 7.89 -2.24
CA THR A 201 3.23 8.71 -1.71
C THR A 201 2.09 8.87 -2.73
N TYR A 202 2.41 9.11 -3.99
CA TYR A 202 1.42 9.21 -5.07
C TYR A 202 0.67 7.89 -5.26
N ILE A 203 1.39 6.75 -5.33
CA ILE A 203 0.80 5.41 -5.50
C ILE A 203 -0.15 5.11 -4.33
N ASN A 204 0.26 5.34 -3.09
CA ASN A 204 -0.56 5.08 -1.91
C ASN A 204 -1.86 5.89 -1.92
N ASN A 205 -1.81 7.16 -2.32
CA ASN A 205 -2.99 8.00 -2.44
C ASN A 205 -3.90 7.57 -3.60
N THR A 206 -3.31 7.25 -4.75
CA THR A 206 -4.05 6.85 -5.95
C THR A 206 -4.67 5.47 -5.78
N ASN A 207 -3.99 4.53 -5.09
CA ASN A 207 -4.55 3.23 -4.72
C ASN A 207 -5.84 3.39 -3.89
N LYS A 208 -5.85 4.32 -2.92
CA LYS A 208 -7.05 4.60 -2.11
C LYS A 208 -8.20 5.08 -3.00
N LEU A 209 -7.96 6.07 -3.86
CA LEU A 209 -8.98 6.59 -4.77
C LEU A 209 -9.46 5.53 -5.78
N ALA A 210 -8.56 4.73 -6.32
CA ALA A 210 -8.90 3.64 -7.23
C ALA A 210 -9.75 2.56 -6.53
N ASN A 211 -9.43 2.25 -5.26
CA ASN A 211 -10.22 1.32 -4.46
C ASN A 211 -11.61 1.88 -4.12
N GLU A 212 -11.71 3.15 -3.74
CA GLU A 212 -13.01 3.80 -3.50
C GLU A 212 -13.91 3.76 -4.73
N ARG A 213 -13.38 4.08 -5.92
CA ARG A 213 -14.13 3.96 -7.18
C ARG A 213 -14.60 2.53 -7.42
N ARG A 214 -13.69 1.56 -7.24
CA ARG A 214 -13.99 0.14 -7.40
C ARG A 214 -15.10 -0.31 -6.45
N VAL A 215 -14.99 0.01 -5.16
CA VAL A 215 -16.01 -0.33 -4.15
C VAL A 215 -17.36 0.28 -4.51
N THR A 216 -17.37 1.56 -4.90
CA THR A 216 -18.61 2.26 -5.29
C THR A 216 -19.28 1.63 -6.52
N GLU A 217 -18.51 1.29 -7.56
CA GLU A 217 -19.04 0.65 -8.77
C GLU A 217 -19.58 -0.75 -8.47
N ILE A 218 -18.86 -1.54 -7.68
CA ILE A 218 -19.28 -2.89 -7.29
C ILE A 218 -20.52 -2.80 -6.42
N TYR A 219 -20.59 -1.88 -5.47
CA TYR A 219 -21.74 -1.69 -4.60
C TYR A 219 -23.02 -1.35 -5.38
N LYS A 220 -22.94 -0.40 -6.31
CA LYS A 220 -24.06 -0.05 -7.20
C LYS A 220 -24.49 -1.26 -8.03
N LYS A 221 -23.55 -2.02 -8.57
CA LYS A 221 -23.84 -3.22 -9.36
C LYS A 221 -24.52 -4.30 -8.51
N ASN A 222 -23.95 -4.61 -7.34
CA ASN A 222 -24.43 -5.70 -6.47
C ASN A 222 -25.73 -5.36 -5.76
N SER A 223 -26.02 -4.07 -5.54
CA SER A 223 -27.31 -3.62 -5.01
C SER A 223 -28.49 -3.92 -5.93
N ASN A 224 -28.25 -4.02 -7.24
CA ASN A 224 -29.24 -4.36 -8.25
C ASN A 224 -29.37 -5.88 -8.50
N VAL A 225 -28.62 -6.72 -7.81
CA VAL A 225 -28.74 -8.18 -7.87
C VAL A 225 -29.91 -8.61 -6.98
N ASP A 226 -30.74 -9.55 -7.47
CA ASP A 226 -31.83 -10.14 -6.67
C ASP A 226 -31.23 -10.66 -5.34
N PRO A 227 -31.68 -10.13 -4.20
CA PRO A 227 -31.14 -10.52 -2.89
C PRO A 227 -31.32 -12.01 -2.58
N ASN A 228 -32.28 -12.68 -3.20
CA ASN A 228 -32.50 -14.12 -3.00
C ASN A 228 -31.51 -15.00 -3.75
N THR A 229 -30.69 -14.43 -4.64
CA THR A 229 -29.63 -15.15 -5.39
C THR A 229 -28.24 -14.91 -4.83
N ARG A 230 -28.12 -14.13 -3.75
CA ARG A 230 -26.85 -13.88 -3.09
C ARG A 230 -26.44 -15.09 -2.26
N GLU A 231 -25.13 -15.30 -2.16
CA GLU A 231 -24.55 -16.34 -1.32
C GLU A 231 -23.66 -15.71 -0.25
N PRO A 232 -23.68 -16.19 1.00
CA PRO A 232 -22.76 -15.72 2.03
C PRO A 232 -21.29 -15.94 1.62
N PHE A 233 -20.48 -14.90 1.69
CA PHE A 233 -19.08 -14.94 1.29
C PHE A 233 -18.15 -15.04 2.50
N TYR A 234 -17.19 -15.95 2.45
CA TYR A 234 -16.25 -16.21 3.54
C TYR A 234 -14.81 -16.12 3.06
N VAL A 235 -13.96 -15.51 3.88
CA VAL A 235 -12.50 -15.52 3.70
C VAL A 235 -11.88 -16.01 5.00
N ASN A 236 -11.05 -17.03 4.94
CA ASN A 236 -10.41 -17.66 6.10
C ASN A 236 -11.39 -18.00 7.25
N GLY A 237 -12.60 -18.41 6.90
CA GLY A 237 -13.66 -18.72 7.87
C GLY A 237 -14.43 -17.51 8.41
N ILE A 238 -14.05 -16.29 8.07
CA ILE A 238 -14.75 -15.07 8.45
C ILE A 238 -15.82 -14.74 7.42
N LEU A 239 -17.07 -14.62 7.86
CA LEU A 239 -18.21 -14.18 7.04
C LEU A 239 -18.06 -12.68 6.75
N ILE A 240 -18.16 -12.30 5.48
CA ILE A 240 -18.06 -10.91 5.03
C ILE A 240 -19.44 -10.39 4.64
N ALA A 241 -19.80 -9.24 5.21
CA ALA A 241 -20.91 -8.42 4.77
C ALA A 241 -20.43 -6.97 4.70
N ASN A 242 -20.27 -6.44 3.50
CA ASN A 242 -19.81 -5.08 3.24
C ASN A 242 -20.34 -4.62 1.88
N LYS A 243 -19.90 -3.47 1.39
CA LYS A 243 -20.36 -2.90 0.11
C LYS A 243 -20.14 -3.81 -1.11
N GLU A 244 -19.19 -4.74 -1.06
CA GLU A 244 -18.93 -5.67 -2.16
C GLU A 244 -19.70 -6.99 -2.03
N TYR A 245 -19.89 -7.46 -0.79
CA TYR A 245 -20.42 -8.79 -0.50
C TYR A 245 -21.71 -8.66 0.31
N GLY A 246 -22.83 -8.87 -0.36
CA GLY A 246 -24.15 -8.82 0.26
C GLY A 246 -24.67 -10.21 0.64
N LEU A 247 -25.44 -10.25 1.73
CA LEU A 247 -26.13 -11.44 2.22
C LEU A 247 -27.48 -11.64 1.54
N PRO A 248 -28.00 -12.88 1.45
CA PRO A 248 -29.37 -13.17 1.04
C PRO A 248 -30.40 -12.50 1.95
N ALA A 249 -31.59 -12.22 1.40
CA ALA A 249 -32.66 -11.61 2.19
C ALA A 249 -33.19 -12.48 3.32
N ASP A 250 -33.14 -13.81 3.14
CA ASP A 250 -33.56 -14.81 4.10
C ASP A 250 -32.44 -15.26 5.06
N TYR A 251 -31.21 -14.73 4.91
CA TYR A 251 -30.14 -14.98 5.86
C TYR A 251 -30.46 -14.28 7.21
N ALA A 252 -30.93 -15.08 8.16
CA ALA A 252 -31.49 -14.59 9.42
C ALA A 252 -31.02 -15.44 10.62
N PRO A 253 -29.72 -15.45 10.92
CA PRO A 253 -29.17 -16.30 12.00
C PRO A 253 -29.61 -15.83 13.41
N GLY A 254 -30.05 -14.59 13.53
CA GLY A 254 -30.19 -13.92 14.83
C GLY A 254 -28.86 -13.41 15.36
N GLU A 255 -28.84 -12.95 16.59
CA GLU A 255 -27.62 -12.58 17.29
C GLU A 255 -26.78 -13.82 17.63
N SER A 256 -25.47 -13.75 17.38
CA SER A 256 -24.54 -14.82 17.74
C SER A 256 -24.42 -14.99 19.25
N SER A 257 -24.74 -16.18 19.76
CA SER A 257 -24.58 -16.49 21.19
C SER A 257 -23.12 -16.41 21.66
N GLU A 258 -22.18 -16.79 20.78
CA GLU A 258 -20.74 -16.71 21.05
C GLU A 258 -20.29 -15.23 21.19
N ALA A 259 -20.67 -14.39 20.23
CA ALA A 259 -20.36 -12.96 20.28
C ALA A 259 -21.01 -12.29 21.51
N ARG A 260 -22.24 -12.68 21.87
CA ARG A 260 -22.92 -12.19 23.06
C ARG A 260 -22.17 -12.58 24.33
N GLN A 261 -21.74 -13.83 24.46
CA GLN A 261 -20.95 -14.27 25.62
C GLN A 261 -19.65 -13.48 25.72
N ALA A 262 -18.93 -13.31 24.63
CA ALA A 262 -17.70 -12.51 24.58
C ALA A 262 -17.95 -11.04 24.98
N PHE A 263 -19.07 -10.46 24.54
CA PHE A 263 -19.47 -9.12 24.95
C PHE A 263 -19.77 -9.03 26.45
N GLU A 264 -20.47 -10.01 27.03
CA GLU A 264 -20.78 -9.99 28.48
C GLU A 264 -19.50 -10.14 29.31
N GLU A 265 -18.51 -10.92 28.87
CA GLU A 265 -17.20 -11.00 29.53
C GLU A 265 -16.45 -9.65 29.44
N MET A 266 -16.44 -9.04 28.23
CA MET A 266 -15.86 -7.71 28.00
C MET A 266 -16.52 -6.65 28.89
N LYS A 267 -17.84 -6.61 28.90
CA LYS A 267 -18.66 -5.70 29.73
C LYS A 267 -18.36 -5.87 31.22
N TYR A 268 -18.23 -7.10 31.69
CA TYR A 268 -17.90 -7.39 33.09
C TYR A 268 -16.53 -6.85 33.46
N GLN A 269 -15.52 -7.05 32.64
CA GLN A 269 -14.16 -6.54 32.86
C GLN A 269 -14.13 -4.99 32.85
N ALA A 270 -14.80 -4.37 31.87
CA ALA A 270 -14.94 -2.93 31.80
C ALA A 270 -15.58 -2.37 33.08
N GLN A 271 -16.61 -3.05 33.60
CA GLN A 271 -17.30 -2.64 34.86
C GLN A 271 -16.39 -2.68 36.10
N LEU A 272 -15.45 -3.64 36.14
CA LEU A 272 -14.46 -3.69 37.24
C LEU A 272 -13.51 -2.47 37.21
N GLU A 273 -13.34 -1.86 36.06
CA GLU A 273 -12.55 -0.65 35.84
C GLU A 273 -13.40 0.64 35.91
N GLY A 274 -14.69 0.52 36.22
CA GLY A 274 -15.62 1.65 36.32
C GLY A 274 -16.21 2.11 34.97
N ILE A 275 -16.00 1.34 33.90
CA ILE A 275 -16.52 1.60 32.56
C ILE A 275 -17.79 0.79 32.33
N TYR A 276 -18.89 1.44 31.93
CA TYR A 276 -20.18 0.80 31.76
C TYR A 276 -20.56 0.70 30.30
N LEU A 277 -20.62 -0.51 29.75
CA LEU A 277 -20.90 -0.79 28.36
C LEU A 277 -22.33 -1.30 28.15
N ASN A 278 -22.97 -0.85 27.06
CA ASN A 278 -24.25 -1.32 26.57
C ASN A 278 -24.19 -1.63 25.10
N ALA A 279 -24.56 -2.86 24.71
CA ALA A 279 -24.79 -3.18 23.30
C ALA A 279 -26.23 -2.74 22.95
N PHE A 280 -26.36 -1.56 22.33
CA PHE A 280 -27.65 -0.95 22.04
C PHE A 280 -28.24 -1.38 20.70
N SER A 281 -27.43 -1.92 19.80
CA SER A 281 -27.86 -2.49 18.54
C SER A 281 -26.97 -3.70 18.20
N THR A 282 -27.57 -4.82 17.82
CA THR A 282 -26.85 -6.05 17.50
C THR A 282 -27.40 -6.66 16.21
N TYR A 283 -28.12 -7.78 16.26
CA TYR A 283 -28.72 -8.35 15.08
C TYR A 283 -29.79 -7.43 14.46
N ARG A 284 -29.69 -7.24 13.13
CA ARG A 284 -30.66 -6.48 12.34
C ARG A 284 -31.02 -7.25 11.07
N SER A 285 -32.28 -7.67 10.94
CA SER A 285 -32.74 -8.40 9.75
C SER A 285 -32.65 -7.56 8.46
N TYR A 286 -32.59 -8.22 7.31
CA TYR A 286 -32.64 -7.60 5.99
C TYR A 286 -33.76 -6.54 5.89
N TRP A 287 -35.00 -6.92 6.25
CA TRP A 287 -36.17 -6.05 6.13
C TRP A 287 -36.16 -4.85 7.08
N ARG A 288 -35.53 -4.99 8.24
CA ARG A 288 -35.34 -3.86 9.15
C ARG A 288 -34.29 -2.89 8.61
N GLN A 289 -33.23 -3.42 8.01
CA GLN A 289 -32.21 -2.61 7.36
C GLN A 289 -32.74 -1.86 6.15
N GLU A 290 -33.57 -2.51 5.33
CA GLU A 290 -34.21 -1.89 4.16
C GLU A 290 -35.02 -0.66 4.56
N ARG A 291 -35.87 -0.77 5.58
CA ARG A 291 -36.64 0.37 6.08
C ARG A 291 -35.76 1.49 6.60
N LEU A 292 -34.77 1.16 7.45
CA LEU A 292 -33.84 2.13 8.01
C LEU A 292 -33.08 2.88 6.92
N TYR A 293 -32.57 2.17 5.93
CA TYR A 293 -31.86 2.78 4.82
C TYR A 293 -32.76 3.69 3.99
N ASN A 294 -33.98 3.26 3.66
CA ASN A 294 -34.93 4.07 2.92
C ASN A 294 -35.35 5.36 3.67
N ASP A 295 -35.46 5.30 5.01
CA ASP A 295 -35.71 6.48 5.83
C ASP A 295 -34.53 7.48 5.72
N TYR A 296 -33.27 7.00 5.75
CA TYR A 296 -32.10 7.85 5.54
C TYR A 296 -32.01 8.40 4.11
N VAL A 297 -32.34 7.60 3.09
CA VAL A 297 -32.40 8.09 1.70
C VAL A 297 -33.44 9.20 1.56
N TYR A 298 -34.58 9.07 2.20
CA TYR A 298 -35.60 10.10 2.19
C TYR A 298 -35.13 11.40 2.86
N GLU A 299 -34.38 11.30 3.96
CA GLU A 299 -33.93 12.45 4.74
C GLU A 299 -32.67 13.11 4.16
N TYR A 300 -31.67 12.33 3.70
CA TYR A 300 -30.34 12.83 3.34
C TYR A 300 -29.98 12.65 1.85
N GLY A 301 -30.76 11.89 1.09
CA GLY A 301 -30.42 11.45 -0.25
C GLY A 301 -29.53 10.20 -0.28
N GLU A 302 -29.53 9.49 -1.40
CA GLU A 302 -28.86 8.19 -1.57
C GLU A 302 -27.35 8.28 -1.37
N GLU A 303 -26.68 9.26 -2.00
CA GLU A 303 -25.23 9.43 -1.90
C GLU A 303 -24.78 9.64 -0.45
N LYS A 304 -25.51 10.46 0.30
CA LYS A 304 -25.18 10.72 1.70
C LYS A 304 -25.51 9.52 2.58
N ALA A 305 -26.66 8.88 2.39
CA ALA A 305 -27.03 7.68 3.12
C ALA A 305 -26.01 6.55 2.95
N ASP A 306 -25.47 6.36 1.75
CA ASP A 306 -24.43 5.36 1.46
C ASP A 306 -23.12 5.58 2.23
N THR A 307 -22.85 6.78 2.77
CA THR A 307 -21.59 7.02 3.53
C THR A 307 -21.64 6.50 4.95
N PHE A 308 -22.82 6.33 5.55
CA PHE A 308 -22.98 5.94 6.96
C PHE A 308 -23.98 4.81 7.19
N SER A 309 -24.74 4.39 6.20
CA SER A 309 -25.71 3.29 6.32
C SER A 309 -25.57 2.30 5.17
N ALA A 310 -25.64 1.03 5.49
CA ALA A 310 -25.63 -0.03 4.50
C ALA A 310 -27.01 -0.20 3.87
N ARG A 311 -27.06 -0.48 2.55
CA ARG A 311 -28.25 -1.00 1.89
C ARG A 311 -28.58 -2.38 2.44
N ALA A 312 -29.85 -2.80 2.30
CA ALA A 312 -30.30 -4.11 2.78
C ALA A 312 -29.48 -5.26 2.18
N GLY A 313 -29.05 -6.16 3.03
CA GLY A 313 -28.17 -7.27 2.69
C GLY A 313 -26.66 -6.97 2.87
N PHE A 314 -26.25 -5.69 2.91
CA PHE A 314 -24.84 -5.30 3.00
C PHE A 314 -24.43 -4.84 4.42
N SER A 315 -25.35 -4.89 5.38
CA SER A 315 -25.10 -4.54 6.77
C SER A 315 -24.51 -5.72 7.55
N GLU A 316 -23.42 -5.49 8.27
CA GLU A 316 -22.84 -6.50 9.17
C GLU A 316 -23.78 -6.94 10.30
N HIS A 317 -24.71 -6.10 10.71
CA HIS A 317 -25.72 -6.45 11.70
C HIS A 317 -26.57 -7.67 11.28
N GLN A 318 -26.71 -7.92 9.97
CA GLN A 318 -27.43 -9.10 9.50
C GLN A 318 -26.67 -10.40 9.77
N THR A 319 -25.35 -10.33 9.97
CA THR A 319 -24.54 -11.50 10.38
C THR A 319 -24.81 -11.98 11.79
N GLY A 320 -25.36 -11.09 12.67
CA GLY A 320 -25.45 -11.32 14.10
C GLY A 320 -24.14 -11.21 14.86
N LEU A 321 -23.07 -10.75 14.18
CA LEU A 321 -21.71 -10.61 14.73
C LEU A 321 -21.30 -9.15 14.94
N ALA A 322 -22.10 -8.18 14.53
CA ALA A 322 -21.85 -6.75 14.73
C ALA A 322 -22.63 -6.25 15.95
N PHE A 323 -21.94 -5.45 16.76
CA PHE A 323 -22.43 -4.88 18.01
C PHE A 323 -22.15 -3.38 18.01
N ASP A 324 -23.20 -2.57 18.07
CA ASP A 324 -23.08 -1.16 18.39
C ASP A 324 -23.05 -1.00 19.90
N ILE A 325 -21.90 -0.54 20.41
CA ILE A 325 -21.63 -0.48 21.85
C ILE A 325 -21.50 0.97 22.29
N GLY A 326 -22.23 1.34 23.31
CA GLY A 326 -22.20 2.67 23.92
C GLY A 326 -22.05 2.60 25.45
N GLY A 327 -22.00 3.77 26.08
CA GLY A 327 -21.98 3.94 27.51
C GLY A 327 -23.40 4.02 28.15
N LEU A 328 -23.46 4.59 29.36
CA LEU A 328 -24.72 4.83 30.05
C LEU A 328 -25.53 5.96 29.44
N ASP A 329 -24.87 6.95 28.87
CA ASP A 329 -25.54 8.09 28.20
C ASP A 329 -26.02 7.70 26.81
N SER A 330 -27.30 7.38 26.71
CA SER A 330 -27.91 7.00 25.43
C SER A 330 -27.99 8.13 24.40
N SER A 331 -27.77 9.40 24.78
CA SER A 331 -27.74 10.51 23.85
C SER A 331 -26.50 10.50 22.95
N LEU A 332 -25.45 9.77 23.37
CA LEU A 332 -24.22 9.59 22.61
C LEU A 332 -24.20 8.31 21.76
N TRP A 333 -25.24 7.48 21.82
CA TRP A 333 -25.29 6.25 21.04
C TRP A 333 -25.38 6.54 19.53
N ALA A 334 -24.50 5.93 18.77
CA ALA A 334 -24.33 6.16 17.33
C ALA A 334 -24.11 7.66 16.97
N GLN A 335 -23.45 8.40 17.87
CA GLN A 335 -23.08 9.80 17.66
C GLN A 335 -21.55 9.93 17.58
N ASP A 336 -21.07 10.85 16.74
CA ASP A 336 -19.64 11.14 16.59
C ASP A 336 -18.96 11.50 17.91
N ASP A 337 -19.67 12.17 18.82
CA ASP A 337 -19.16 12.59 20.11
C ASP A 337 -18.86 11.41 21.06
N PHE A 338 -19.38 10.21 20.79
CA PHE A 338 -19.04 9.01 21.56
C PHE A 338 -17.54 8.74 21.56
N ARG A 339 -16.80 9.08 20.48
CA ARG A 339 -15.35 8.92 20.38
C ARG A 339 -14.55 9.57 21.50
N TYR A 340 -15.10 10.58 22.16
CA TYR A 340 -14.43 11.33 23.23
C TYR A 340 -14.68 10.76 24.62
N THR A 341 -15.54 9.74 24.75
CA THR A 341 -15.88 9.11 26.04
C THR A 341 -14.79 8.15 26.51
N GLU A 342 -14.78 7.88 27.81
CA GLU A 342 -13.89 6.88 28.40
C GLU A 342 -14.25 5.46 27.93
N GLU A 343 -15.53 5.20 27.66
CA GLU A 343 -16.01 3.93 27.11
C GLU A 343 -15.44 3.67 25.72
N ALA A 344 -15.43 4.67 24.81
CA ALA A 344 -14.87 4.53 23.47
C ALA A 344 -13.36 4.28 23.52
N LYS A 345 -12.63 4.99 24.40
CA LYS A 345 -11.19 4.78 24.59
C LYS A 345 -10.90 3.38 25.14
N TRP A 346 -11.64 2.96 26.16
CA TRP A 346 -11.49 1.63 26.74
C TRP A 346 -11.76 0.54 25.71
N LEU A 347 -12.81 0.69 24.91
CA LEU A 347 -13.14 -0.25 23.82
C LEU A 347 -12.04 -0.33 22.79
N ALA A 348 -11.49 0.79 22.34
CA ALA A 348 -10.39 0.83 21.37
C ALA A 348 -9.14 0.06 21.87
N GLU A 349 -8.86 0.12 23.20
CA GLU A 349 -7.69 -0.51 23.80
C GLU A 349 -7.91 -1.97 24.22
N ASN A 350 -9.16 -2.41 24.38
CA ASN A 350 -9.45 -3.68 25.04
C ASN A 350 -10.33 -4.64 24.24
N ALA A 351 -11.17 -4.17 23.31
CA ALA A 351 -12.17 -5.00 22.64
C ALA A 351 -11.56 -6.22 21.91
N TYR A 352 -10.36 -6.07 21.34
CA TYR A 352 -9.66 -7.16 20.67
C TYR A 352 -9.34 -8.36 21.57
N LYS A 353 -9.19 -8.16 22.89
CA LYS A 353 -8.93 -9.23 23.87
C LYS A 353 -10.12 -10.18 24.01
N TYR A 354 -11.30 -9.71 23.58
CA TYR A 354 -12.57 -10.44 23.63
C TYR A 354 -13.08 -10.86 22.25
N GLY A 355 -12.25 -10.77 21.22
CA GLY A 355 -12.60 -11.19 19.88
C GLY A 355 -13.30 -10.13 19.03
N PHE A 356 -13.40 -8.88 19.51
CA PHE A 356 -14.00 -7.77 18.77
C PHE A 356 -12.95 -6.86 18.14
N ILE A 357 -13.26 -6.36 16.94
CA ILE A 357 -12.46 -5.34 16.24
C ILE A 357 -13.29 -4.08 16.05
N LEU A 358 -12.66 -2.91 16.14
CA LEU A 358 -13.25 -1.66 15.68
C LEU A 358 -13.37 -1.73 14.16
N ARG A 359 -14.60 -1.76 13.67
CA ARG A 359 -14.87 -2.15 12.28
C ARG A 359 -14.57 -1.08 11.26
N PHE A 360 -14.88 0.17 11.60
CA PHE A 360 -14.74 1.33 10.71
C PHE A 360 -13.82 2.37 11.37
N PRO A 361 -12.48 2.16 11.35
CA PRO A 361 -11.52 3.05 11.98
C PRO A 361 -11.34 4.35 11.17
N GLU A 362 -10.94 5.43 11.85
CA GLU A 362 -10.73 6.76 11.27
C GLU A 362 -9.64 6.75 10.20
N GLY A 363 -9.88 7.43 9.08
CA GLY A 363 -8.95 7.53 7.95
C GLY A 363 -8.86 6.27 7.09
N LYS A 364 -9.78 5.31 7.28
CA LYS A 364 -9.84 4.05 6.53
C LYS A 364 -11.12 3.92 5.68
N GLU A 365 -11.81 5.02 5.42
CA GLU A 365 -13.04 5.08 4.62
C GLU A 365 -12.83 4.54 3.20
N TRP A 366 -11.65 4.75 2.66
CA TRP A 366 -11.23 4.25 1.35
C TRP A 366 -11.27 2.70 1.25
N ALA A 367 -11.03 2.00 2.36
CA ALA A 367 -11.04 0.54 2.41
C ALA A 367 -12.42 -0.03 2.74
N THR A 368 -13.12 0.60 3.67
CA THR A 368 -14.41 0.12 4.20
C THR A 368 -15.61 0.66 3.43
N GLY A 369 -15.49 1.85 2.84
CA GLY A 369 -16.56 2.60 2.21
C GLY A 369 -17.50 3.30 3.20
N TYR A 370 -17.24 3.22 4.51
CA TYR A 370 -18.01 3.85 5.57
C TYR A 370 -17.16 4.84 6.36
N GLN A 371 -17.81 5.89 6.88
CA GLN A 371 -17.17 6.84 7.78
C GLN A 371 -16.77 6.15 9.10
N TYR A 372 -15.92 6.83 9.89
CA TYR A 372 -15.52 6.36 11.20
C TYR A 372 -16.72 6.17 12.15
N GLU A 373 -16.79 5.02 12.80
CA GLU A 373 -17.82 4.70 13.77
C GLU A 373 -17.19 4.14 15.03
N SER A 374 -16.99 4.98 16.06
CA SER A 374 -16.34 4.61 17.31
C SER A 374 -17.14 3.61 18.17
N TRP A 375 -18.39 3.36 17.85
CA TRP A 375 -19.31 2.45 18.51
C TRP A 375 -19.47 1.09 17.85
N HIS A 376 -19.12 0.95 16.56
CA HIS A 376 -19.39 -0.26 15.77
C HIS A 376 -18.25 -1.28 15.86
N PHE A 377 -18.52 -2.38 16.54
CA PHE A 377 -17.57 -3.47 16.77
C PHE A 377 -18.04 -4.75 16.07
N ARG A 378 -17.11 -5.43 15.41
CA ARG A 378 -17.32 -6.71 14.77
C ARG A 378 -16.63 -7.83 15.54
N TYR A 379 -17.38 -8.88 15.89
CA TYR A 379 -16.81 -10.10 16.44
C TYR A 379 -16.20 -10.96 15.31
N VAL A 380 -14.94 -11.31 15.48
CA VAL A 380 -14.16 -12.15 14.55
C VAL A 380 -13.46 -13.32 15.26
N GLY A 381 -13.66 -13.46 16.58
CA GLY A 381 -12.93 -14.40 17.42
C GLY A 381 -11.57 -13.87 17.90
N ILE A 382 -11.08 -14.42 19.01
CA ILE A 382 -9.89 -13.90 19.70
C ILE A 382 -8.63 -14.00 18.84
N GLU A 383 -8.45 -15.11 18.12
CA GLU A 383 -7.26 -15.33 17.27
C GLU A 383 -7.11 -14.22 16.21
N HIS A 384 -8.20 -13.94 15.48
CA HIS A 384 -8.19 -12.93 14.43
C HIS A 384 -8.09 -11.51 15.00
N SER A 385 -8.80 -11.21 16.09
CA SER A 385 -8.82 -9.86 16.68
C SER A 385 -7.46 -9.44 17.25
N ILE A 386 -6.67 -10.36 17.80
CA ILE A 386 -5.31 -10.10 18.28
C ILE A 386 -4.39 -9.79 17.08
N ASN A 387 -4.45 -10.61 16.03
CA ASN A 387 -3.64 -10.38 14.82
C ASN A 387 -4.01 -9.06 14.13
N PHE A 388 -5.29 -8.74 14.11
CA PHE A 388 -5.83 -7.50 13.57
C PHE A 388 -5.31 -6.26 14.32
N ASN A 389 -5.40 -6.25 15.65
CA ASN A 389 -5.01 -5.13 16.49
C ASN A 389 -3.51 -4.78 16.37
N ASN A 390 -2.65 -5.77 16.20
CA ASN A 390 -1.21 -5.59 16.07
C ASN A 390 -0.79 -4.86 14.78
N ASN A 391 -1.66 -4.78 13.76
CA ASN A 391 -1.32 -4.29 12.43
C ASN A 391 -2.08 -3.01 12.01
N ASN A 392 -3.00 -2.49 12.84
CA ASN A 392 -3.83 -1.32 12.54
C ASN A 392 -4.51 -1.38 11.15
N LEU A 393 -5.10 -2.53 10.82
CA LEU A 393 -5.74 -2.82 9.53
C LEU A 393 -7.26 -2.69 9.64
N THR A 394 -7.94 -2.49 8.51
CA THR A 394 -9.37 -2.79 8.38
C THR A 394 -9.57 -4.29 8.15
N LEU A 395 -10.82 -4.77 8.27
CA LEU A 395 -11.13 -6.17 7.94
C LEU A 395 -10.82 -6.48 6.47
N GLU A 396 -11.06 -5.53 5.58
CA GLU A 396 -10.75 -5.63 4.16
C GLU A 396 -9.24 -5.76 3.90
N GLU A 397 -8.42 -4.94 4.56
CA GLU A 397 -6.96 -5.02 4.46
C GLU A 397 -6.43 -6.33 5.04
N TYR A 398 -6.90 -6.72 6.22
CA TYR A 398 -6.50 -7.96 6.90
C TYR A 398 -6.77 -9.21 6.06
N LEU A 399 -7.87 -9.21 5.31
CA LEU A 399 -8.27 -10.33 4.45
C LEU A 399 -7.76 -10.21 3.01
N GLY A 400 -7.00 -9.16 2.69
CA GLY A 400 -6.48 -8.91 1.34
C GLY A 400 -7.53 -8.51 0.31
N LEU A 401 -8.68 -8.01 0.77
CA LEU A 401 -9.77 -7.51 -0.07
C LEU A 401 -9.56 -6.03 -0.48
N ALA A 402 -8.78 -5.27 0.30
CA ALA A 402 -8.34 -3.92 -0.03
C ALA A 402 -6.83 -3.80 0.14
N LYS A 403 -6.19 -2.93 -0.68
CA LYS A 403 -4.77 -2.59 -0.62
C LYS A 403 -4.62 -1.09 -0.66
N SER A 404 -3.84 -0.54 0.27
CA SER A 404 -3.44 0.88 0.28
C SER A 404 -2.15 1.07 -0.48
#